data_90ff622b3f358b0ff7cb3cc751d70c0a
#
_entry.id   90ff622b3f358b0ff7cb3cc751d70c0a
#
_cell.length_a   1.000
_cell.length_b   1.000
_cell.length_c   1.000
_cell.angle_alpha   90.00
_cell.angle_beta   90.00
_cell.angle_gamma   90.00
#
_symmetry.space_group_name_H-M   'P 1'
#
loop_
_entity.id
_entity.type
_entity.pdbx_description
1 polymer ?
#
loop_
_entity_poly.entity_id
_entity_poly.type
_entity_poly.pdbx_seq_one_letter_code
_entity_poly.pdbx_strand_id
1 'polypeptide(L)'
;MTMAELFEAMPARLNTAAAKVNKTIQWNITGNDPGVWAIQINDGAARLIPDGVENPDVIFTVTSKDWLTIAEGKLNAMNAFMTGKLKVAGDMGLAMKVPRLLPLE
;
A
#
# COMPACT_ATOMS: atom_id res chain seq x y z
N MET A 1 7.94 -15.22 -0.47
CA MET A 1 7.28 -14.20 -1.33
C MET A 1 8.14 -12.95 -1.35
N THR A 2 8.42 -12.42 -2.53
CA THR A 2 9.15 -11.16 -2.67
C THR A 2 8.20 -9.98 -2.60
N MET A 3 8.75 -8.79 -2.33
CA MET A 3 7.94 -7.56 -2.37
C MET A 3 7.35 -7.34 -3.76
N ALA A 4 8.12 -7.60 -4.82
CA ALA A 4 7.61 -7.49 -6.19
C ALA A 4 6.39 -8.39 -6.42
N GLU A 5 6.45 -9.65 -5.99
CA GLU A 5 5.33 -10.57 -6.12
C GLU A 5 4.10 -10.09 -5.33
N LEU A 6 4.34 -9.59 -4.11
CA LEU A 6 3.25 -9.07 -3.28
C LEU A 6 2.55 -7.89 -3.94
N PHE A 7 3.32 -6.91 -4.44
CA PHE A 7 2.75 -5.73 -5.09
C PHE A 7 2.10 -6.06 -6.44
N GLU A 8 2.63 -7.02 -7.17
CA GLU A 8 2.01 -7.49 -8.42
C GLU A 8 0.63 -8.10 -8.17
N ALA A 9 0.43 -8.72 -7.02
CA ALA A 9 -0.85 -9.34 -6.66
C ALA A 9 -1.87 -8.33 -6.09
N MET A 10 -1.42 -7.20 -5.56
CA MET A 10 -2.29 -6.26 -4.85
C MET A 10 -3.38 -5.63 -5.72
N PRO A 11 -3.13 -5.20 -6.97
CA PRO A 11 -4.20 -4.60 -7.77
C PRO A 11 -5.42 -5.48 -7.96
N ALA A 12 -5.23 -6.79 -8.05
CA ALA A 12 -6.33 -7.74 -8.20
C ALA A 12 -7.24 -7.82 -6.96
N ARG A 13 -6.77 -7.31 -5.83
CA ARG A 13 -7.53 -7.31 -4.57
C ARG A 13 -8.38 -6.05 -4.38
N LEU A 14 -8.41 -5.16 -5.36
CA LEU A 14 -9.18 -3.93 -5.26
C LEU A 14 -10.65 -4.23 -4.94
N ASN A 15 -11.15 -3.61 -3.89
CA ASN A 15 -12.56 -3.67 -3.54
C ASN A 15 -13.33 -2.70 -4.43
N THR A 16 -13.93 -3.19 -5.48
CA THR A 16 -14.62 -2.35 -6.47
C THR A 16 -15.80 -1.59 -5.88
N ALA A 17 -16.45 -2.13 -4.84
CA ALA A 17 -17.54 -1.44 -4.17
C ALA A 17 -17.08 -0.19 -3.43
N ALA A 18 -15.82 -0.15 -2.98
CA ALA A 18 -15.24 0.99 -2.28
C ALA A 18 -14.37 1.87 -3.18
N ALA A 19 -14.16 1.49 -4.44
CA ALA A 19 -13.16 2.08 -5.32
C ALA A 19 -13.67 3.29 -6.11
N LYS A 20 -14.52 4.11 -5.52
CA LYS A 20 -14.99 5.36 -6.15
C LYS A 20 -14.02 6.51 -5.87
N VAL A 21 -12.74 6.23 -5.94
CA VAL A 21 -11.69 7.22 -5.75
C VAL A 21 -10.77 7.22 -6.96
N ASN A 22 -10.22 8.39 -7.27
CA ASN A 22 -9.19 8.54 -8.30
C ASN A 22 -7.94 9.03 -7.58
N LYS A 23 -7.20 8.10 -7.00
CA LYS A 23 -6.07 8.38 -6.13
C LYS A 23 -4.91 7.45 -6.40
N THR A 24 -3.72 7.90 -6.06
CA THR A 24 -2.49 7.11 -6.19
C THR A 24 -1.87 6.91 -4.82
N ILE A 25 -1.59 5.66 -4.49
CA ILE A 25 -0.98 5.26 -3.23
C ILE A 25 0.41 4.75 -3.55
N GLN A 26 1.42 5.22 -2.82
CA GLN A 26 2.80 4.79 -3.01
C GLN A 26 3.34 4.14 -1.74
N TRP A 27 4.13 3.10 -1.91
CA TRP A 27 4.86 2.42 -0.84
C TRP A 27 6.35 2.55 -1.10
N ASN A 28 7.05 3.12 -0.13
CA ASN A 28 8.51 3.16 -0.09
C ASN A 28 8.96 2.05 0.84
N ILE A 29 9.42 0.95 0.28
CA ILE A 29 9.83 -0.23 1.05
C ILE A 29 11.32 -0.16 1.29
N THR A 30 11.71 -0.34 2.55
CA THR A 30 13.10 -0.34 2.98
C THR A 30 13.48 -1.75 3.48
N GLY A 31 14.73 -1.92 3.92
CA GLY A 31 15.19 -3.18 4.50
C GLY A 31 15.81 -4.14 3.50
N ASN A 32 15.55 -5.43 3.65
CA ASN A 32 16.24 -6.48 2.89
C ASN A 32 15.73 -6.64 1.46
N ASP A 33 14.51 -6.26 1.18
CA ASP A 33 13.90 -6.36 -0.16
C ASP A 33 13.28 -5.00 -0.51
N PRO A 34 14.11 -3.98 -0.74
CA PRO A 34 13.64 -2.61 -0.91
C PRO A 34 13.07 -2.36 -2.29
N GLY A 35 12.29 -1.30 -2.40
CA GLY A 35 11.76 -0.85 -3.68
C GLY A 35 10.69 0.20 -3.46
N VAL A 36 10.21 0.75 -4.57
CA VAL A 36 9.12 1.71 -4.57
C VAL A 36 8.06 1.22 -5.53
N TRP A 37 6.83 1.14 -5.04
CA TRP A 37 5.69 0.75 -5.86
C TRP A 37 4.53 1.71 -5.61
N ALA A 38 3.81 2.04 -6.67
CA ALA A 38 2.57 2.80 -6.56
C ALA A 38 1.43 2.01 -7.17
N ILE A 39 0.23 2.22 -6.62
CA ILE A 39 -0.99 1.67 -7.19
C ILE A 39 -1.92 2.86 -7.44
N GLN A 40 -2.27 3.04 -8.71
CA GLN A 40 -3.22 4.07 -9.12
C GLN A 40 -4.60 3.46 -9.21
N ILE A 41 -5.56 4.05 -8.50
CA ILE A 41 -6.96 3.64 -8.56
C ILE A 41 -7.71 4.69 -9.37
N ASN A 42 -8.38 4.24 -10.44
CA ASN A 42 -9.10 5.12 -11.33
C ASN A 42 -10.28 4.37 -11.93
N ASP A 43 -11.48 4.93 -11.82
CA ASP A 43 -12.71 4.38 -12.39
C ASP A 43 -12.97 2.91 -12.02
N GLY A 44 -12.70 2.55 -10.77
CA GLY A 44 -12.92 1.20 -10.28
C GLY A 44 -11.87 0.18 -10.69
N ALA A 45 -10.75 0.64 -11.24
CA ALA A 45 -9.62 -0.22 -11.62
C ALA A 45 -8.34 0.19 -10.90
N ALA A 46 -7.51 -0.78 -10.59
CA ALA A 46 -6.21 -0.54 -9.95
C ALA A 46 -5.09 -0.95 -10.92
N ARG A 47 -4.05 -0.12 -10.97
CA ARG A 47 -2.88 -0.37 -11.82
C ARG A 47 -1.61 -0.21 -11.00
N LEU A 48 -0.74 -1.19 -11.08
CA LEU A 48 0.58 -1.12 -10.46
C LEU A 48 1.52 -0.27 -11.31
N ILE A 49 2.22 0.67 -10.67
CA ILE A 49 3.24 1.49 -11.31
C ILE A 49 4.56 1.21 -10.59
N PRO A 50 5.43 0.37 -11.15
CA PRO A 50 6.76 0.13 -10.58
C PRO A 50 7.56 1.43 -10.53
N ASP A 51 8.42 1.54 -9.52
CA ASP A 51 9.27 2.72 -9.27
C ASP A 51 8.51 3.96 -8.81
N GLY A 52 7.19 3.89 -8.69
CA GLY A 52 6.38 4.96 -8.13
C GLY A 52 6.05 6.09 -9.07
N VAL A 53 5.53 7.18 -8.50
CA VAL A 53 5.12 8.39 -9.23
C VAL A 53 5.67 9.63 -8.50
N GLU A 54 5.69 10.78 -9.19
CA GLU A 54 6.22 12.02 -8.62
C GLU A 54 5.33 12.58 -7.50
N ASN A 55 4.03 12.53 -7.67
CA ASN A 55 3.08 13.17 -6.74
C ASN A 55 1.99 12.20 -6.29
N PRO A 56 2.33 11.17 -5.49
CA PRO A 56 1.30 10.30 -4.95
C PRO A 56 0.43 11.06 -3.94
N ASP A 57 -0.82 10.61 -3.80
CA ASP A 57 -1.73 11.22 -2.83
C ASP A 57 -1.38 10.83 -1.40
N VAL A 58 -0.83 9.63 -1.21
CA VAL A 58 -0.35 9.17 0.09
C VAL A 58 0.88 8.29 -0.12
N ILE A 59 1.82 8.34 0.84
CA ILE A 59 3.03 7.52 0.83
C ILE A 59 3.11 6.75 2.14
N PHE A 60 3.28 5.44 2.03
CA PHE A 60 3.61 4.58 3.16
C PHE A 60 5.10 4.23 3.10
N THR A 61 5.79 4.37 4.22
CA THR A 61 7.18 3.94 4.35
C THR A 61 7.26 2.87 5.43
N VAL A 62 7.79 1.70 5.06
CA VAL A 62 7.81 0.54 5.93
C VAL A 62 8.90 -0.42 5.46
N THR A 63 9.46 -1.22 6.38
CA THR A 63 10.42 -2.25 5.96
C THR A 63 9.71 -3.39 5.25
N SER A 64 10.45 -4.10 4.39
CA SER A 64 9.91 -5.27 3.67
C SER A 64 9.42 -6.34 4.65
N LYS A 65 10.15 -6.56 5.74
CA LYS A 65 9.76 -7.52 6.78
C LYS A 65 8.43 -7.15 7.42
N ASP A 66 8.28 -5.90 7.83
CA ASP A 66 7.05 -5.43 8.49
C ASP A 66 5.88 -5.43 7.53
N TRP A 67 6.10 -5.03 6.28
CA TRP A 67 5.03 -5.04 5.29
C TRP A 67 4.54 -6.46 4.99
N LEU A 68 5.48 -7.41 4.86
CA LEU A 68 5.11 -8.81 4.68
C LEU A 68 4.32 -9.34 5.87
N THR A 69 4.72 -8.98 7.08
CA THR A 69 4.01 -9.38 8.30
C THR A 69 2.60 -8.82 8.35
N ILE A 70 2.41 -7.58 7.89
CA ILE A 70 1.08 -6.99 7.73
C ILE A 70 0.27 -7.75 6.67
N ALA A 71 0.89 -8.06 5.54
CA ALA A 71 0.24 -8.78 4.45
C ALA A 71 -0.20 -10.19 4.85
N GLU A 72 0.55 -10.81 5.75
CA GLU A 72 0.22 -12.15 6.28
C GLU A 72 -0.84 -12.12 7.39
N GLY A 73 -1.30 -10.94 7.76
CA GLY A 73 -2.31 -10.78 8.81
C GLY A 73 -1.77 -10.92 10.23
N LYS A 74 -0.44 -10.99 10.39
CA LYS A 74 0.22 -11.16 11.70
C LYS A 74 0.49 -9.85 12.42
N LEU A 75 0.48 -8.74 11.71
CA LEU A 75 0.69 -7.40 12.27
C LEU A 75 -0.42 -6.50 11.74
N ASN A 76 -1.12 -5.85 12.66
CA ASN A 76 -2.17 -4.91 12.30
C ASN A 76 -1.53 -3.59 11.83
N ALA A 77 -1.97 -3.08 10.67
CA ALA A 77 -1.42 -1.86 10.09
C ALA A 77 -1.56 -0.65 11.02
N MET A 78 -2.67 -0.53 11.75
CA MET A 78 -2.88 0.56 12.70
C MET A 78 -1.86 0.48 13.84
N ASN A 79 -1.61 -0.72 14.38
CA ASN A 79 -0.60 -0.90 15.42
C ASN A 79 0.79 -0.59 14.89
N ALA A 80 1.10 -0.98 13.65
CA ALA A 80 2.38 -0.66 13.02
C ALA A 80 2.56 0.85 12.89
N PHE A 81 1.50 1.57 12.52
CA PHE A 81 1.52 3.02 12.45
C PHE A 81 1.76 3.66 13.82
N MET A 82 1.04 3.20 14.84
CA MET A 82 1.16 3.76 16.19
C MET A 82 2.52 3.50 16.83
N THR A 83 3.17 2.39 16.47
CA THR A 83 4.49 2.05 17.02
C THR A 83 5.66 2.56 16.14
N GLY A 84 5.36 3.28 15.07
CA GLY A 84 6.38 3.87 14.20
C GLY A 84 6.98 2.91 13.17
N LYS A 85 6.48 1.70 13.06
CA LYS A 85 6.93 0.73 12.04
C LYS A 85 6.40 1.08 10.65
N LEU A 86 5.23 1.68 10.58
CA LEU A 86 4.62 2.15 9.34
C LEU A 86 4.52 3.67 9.42
N LYS A 87 5.15 4.36 8.48
CA LYS A 87 5.08 5.82 8.40
C LYS A 87 4.16 6.21 7.26
N VAL A 88 3.40 7.26 7.47
CA VAL A 88 2.41 7.74 6.49
C VAL A 88 2.63 9.23 6.25
N ALA A 89 2.65 9.63 4.99
CA ALA A 89 2.72 11.02 4.58
C ALA A 89 1.68 11.28 3.49
N GLY A 90 1.09 12.47 3.49
CA GLY A 90 0.11 12.86 2.49
C GLY A 90 -1.32 12.79 3.02
N ASP A 91 -2.23 12.30 2.19
CA ASP A 91 -3.66 12.25 2.51
C ASP A 91 -3.97 11.19 3.56
N MET A 92 -4.14 11.61 4.81
CA MET A 92 -4.43 10.71 5.92
C MET A 92 -5.81 10.07 5.80
N GLY A 93 -6.79 10.77 5.25
CA GLY A 93 -8.11 10.21 4.99
C GLY A 93 -8.05 9.04 4.02
N LEU A 94 -7.25 9.18 2.98
CA LEU A 94 -7.00 8.09 2.03
C LEU A 94 -6.26 6.94 2.71
N ALA A 95 -5.25 7.24 3.51
CA ALA A 95 -4.49 6.21 4.23
C ALA A 95 -5.40 5.32 5.08
N MET A 96 -6.38 5.91 5.75
CA MET A 96 -7.35 5.18 6.55
C MET A 96 -8.27 4.28 5.72
N LYS A 97 -8.46 4.60 4.45
CA LYS A 97 -9.30 3.82 3.53
C LYS A 97 -8.55 2.67 2.85
N VAL A 98 -7.21 2.70 2.82
CA VAL A 98 -6.42 1.71 2.09
C VAL A 98 -6.72 0.27 2.51
N PRO A 99 -6.88 -0.07 3.80
CA PRO A 99 -7.23 -1.44 4.16
C PRO A 99 -8.55 -1.94 3.56
N ARG A 100 -9.48 -1.05 3.27
CA ARG A 100 -10.74 -1.40 2.61
C ARG A 100 -10.61 -1.45 1.10
N LEU A 101 -9.79 -0.55 0.53
CA LEU A 101 -9.60 -0.47 -0.91
C LEU A 101 -8.77 -1.64 -1.43
N LEU A 102 -7.73 -2.01 -0.69
CA LEU A 102 -6.75 -3.03 -1.09
C LEU A 102 -6.52 -4.00 0.08
N PRO A 103 -7.51 -4.83 0.42
CA PRO A 103 -7.33 -5.79 1.50
C PRO A 103 -6.22 -6.79 1.15
N LEU A 104 -5.34 -7.06 2.12
CA LEU A 104 -4.19 -7.96 1.94
C LEU A 104 -4.48 -9.41 2.33
N GLU A 105 -5.62 -9.66 2.90
CA GLU A 105 -6.05 -10.99 3.33
C GLU A 105 -7.21 -11.51 2.51
#